data_43c97a12695c560eb3d8c296fa20f6aa
#
_entry.id   43c97a12695c560eb3d8c296fa20f6aa
#
_cell.length_a   1.000
_cell.length_b   1.000
_cell.length_c   1.000
_cell.angle_alpha   90.00
_cell.angle_beta   90.00
_cell.angle_gamma   90.00
#
_symmetry.space_group_name_H-M   'P 1'
#
loop_
_entity.id
_entity.type
_entity.pdbx_description
1 polymer ?
#
loop_
_entity_poly.entity_id
_entity_poly.type
_entity_poly.pdbx_seq_one_letter_code
_entity_poly.pdbx_strand_id
1 'polypeptide(L)'
;MSLSPTAEAIKHYKVTFNWKNGFESWSKVPTTENYHMLAPNLGLEATGADEIRDIIFGFCTENELQQELTDIIEHGQYVTCMLNLKTKSGESLQCVEVFLLDDEGRVDKIWAL
;
A
#
# COMPACT_ATOMS: atom_id res chain seq x y z
N MET A 1 15.06 -4.25 -16.40
CA MET A 1 13.74 -4.88 -16.48
C MET A 1 12.68 -3.86 -16.09
N SER A 2 11.65 -3.69 -16.90
CA SER A 2 10.60 -2.71 -16.62
C SER A 2 9.49 -3.33 -15.77
N LEU A 3 8.87 -2.49 -14.94
CA LEU A 3 7.72 -2.89 -14.13
C LEU A 3 6.46 -2.94 -14.99
N SER A 4 5.49 -3.76 -14.59
CA SER A 4 4.16 -3.74 -15.22
C SER A 4 3.47 -2.40 -14.98
N PRO A 5 2.40 -2.07 -15.75
CA PRO A 5 1.66 -0.82 -15.52
C PRO A 5 1.14 -0.70 -14.09
N THR A 6 0.64 -1.77 -13.50
CA THR A 6 0.15 -1.73 -12.12
C THR A 6 1.29 -1.54 -11.13
N ALA A 7 2.43 -2.21 -11.33
CA ALA A 7 3.60 -2.02 -10.47
C ALA A 7 4.12 -0.57 -10.56
N GLU A 8 4.10 0.03 -11.76
CA GLU A 8 4.45 1.44 -11.92
C GLU A 8 3.47 2.35 -11.17
N ALA A 9 2.17 2.05 -11.22
CA ALA A 9 1.16 2.81 -10.49
C ALA A 9 1.39 2.72 -8.98
N ILE A 10 1.69 1.53 -8.48
CA ILE A 10 2.01 1.32 -7.06
C ILE A 10 3.25 2.12 -6.66
N LYS A 11 4.30 2.06 -7.50
CA LYS A 11 5.53 2.82 -7.25
C LYS A 11 5.25 4.31 -7.18
N HIS A 12 4.50 4.83 -8.15
CA HIS A 12 4.14 6.25 -8.16
C HIS A 12 3.37 6.64 -6.91
N TYR A 13 2.39 5.83 -6.51
CA TYR A 13 1.64 6.04 -5.29
C TYR A 13 2.57 6.10 -4.07
N LYS A 14 3.50 5.16 -3.95
CA LYS A 14 4.42 5.10 -2.80
C LYS A 14 5.37 6.30 -2.75
N VAL A 15 5.87 6.74 -3.90
CA VAL A 15 6.79 7.88 -3.99
C VAL A 15 6.09 9.19 -3.68
N THR A 16 4.83 9.33 -4.09
CA THR A 16 4.06 10.56 -3.90
C THR A 16 3.13 10.51 -2.69
N PHE A 17 3.22 9.49 -1.88
CA PHE A 17 2.33 9.30 -0.74
C PHE A 17 2.35 10.50 0.19
N ASN A 18 1.15 10.94 0.57
CA ASN A 18 0.93 11.96 1.61
C ASN A 18 -0.23 11.47 2.45
N TRP A 19 -0.04 11.39 3.76
CA TRP A 19 -1.08 10.88 4.66
C TRP A 19 -2.39 11.68 4.57
N LYS A 20 -2.34 12.95 4.14
CA LYS A 20 -3.54 13.79 3.97
C LYS A 20 -4.38 13.37 2.77
N ASN A 21 -3.75 12.86 1.71
CA ASN A 21 -4.40 12.51 0.45
C ASN A 21 -4.17 11.05 0.07
N GLY A 22 -3.74 10.22 1.03
CA GLY A 22 -3.31 8.85 0.74
C GLY A 22 -4.36 8.02 0.03
N PHE A 23 -5.59 8.06 0.49
CA PHE A 23 -6.65 7.26 -0.14
C PHE A 23 -6.95 7.73 -1.57
N GLU A 24 -7.00 9.03 -1.78
CA GLU A 24 -7.25 9.59 -3.11
C GLU A 24 -6.16 9.19 -4.10
N SER A 25 -4.90 9.26 -3.69
CA SER A 25 -3.77 8.82 -4.50
C SER A 25 -3.84 7.31 -4.77
N TRP A 26 -4.16 6.54 -3.74
CA TRP A 26 -4.30 5.09 -3.85
C TRP A 26 -5.41 4.68 -4.84
N SER A 27 -6.50 5.45 -4.90
CA SER A 27 -7.64 5.13 -5.75
C SER A 27 -7.29 5.07 -7.24
N LYS A 28 -6.12 5.57 -7.64
CA LYS A 28 -5.63 5.51 -9.01
C LYS A 28 -4.97 4.17 -9.36
N VAL A 29 -4.70 3.33 -8.36
CA VAL A 29 -4.14 2.00 -8.58
C VAL A 29 -5.30 1.04 -8.89
N PRO A 30 -5.20 0.23 -9.96
CA PRO A 30 -6.26 -0.71 -10.29
C PRO A 30 -6.43 -1.75 -9.17
N THR A 31 -7.67 -1.94 -8.72
CA THR A 31 -7.98 -2.90 -7.65
C THR A 31 -9.21 -3.72 -8.04
N THR A 32 -9.32 -4.93 -7.47
CA THR A 32 -10.57 -5.68 -7.57
C THR A 32 -11.60 -5.06 -6.63
N GLU A 33 -12.88 -5.41 -6.80
CA GLU A 33 -13.96 -4.83 -6.00
C GLU A 33 -13.80 -5.11 -4.51
N ASN A 34 -13.39 -6.33 -4.17
CA ASN A 34 -13.28 -6.77 -2.78
C ASN A 34 -11.85 -7.05 -2.37
N TYR A 35 -10.91 -6.24 -2.87
CA TYR A 35 -9.51 -6.45 -2.50
C TYR A 35 -9.33 -6.34 -0.99
N HIS A 36 -8.40 -7.14 -0.47
CA HIS A 36 -8.26 -7.37 0.95
C HIS A 36 -6.87 -6.96 1.43
N MET A 37 -6.79 -6.28 2.56
CA MET A 37 -5.53 -5.89 3.15
C MET A 37 -5.42 -6.42 4.58
N LEU A 38 -4.24 -6.98 4.87
CA LEU A 38 -3.87 -7.49 6.19
C LEU A 38 -2.61 -6.78 6.66
N ALA A 39 -2.68 -6.16 7.83
CA ALA A 39 -1.52 -5.58 8.50
C ALA A 39 -1.44 -6.21 9.89
N PRO A 40 -0.97 -7.48 9.99
CA PRO A 40 -1.07 -8.25 11.23
C PRO A 40 -0.29 -7.65 12.39
N ASN A 41 0.83 -6.98 12.13
CA ASN A 41 1.63 -6.36 13.18
C ASN A 41 0.93 -5.16 13.81
N LEU A 42 -0.05 -4.59 13.12
CA LEU A 42 -0.85 -3.48 13.62
C LEU A 42 -2.25 -3.91 14.05
N GLY A 43 -2.58 -5.20 13.84
CA GLY A 43 -3.92 -5.70 14.13
C GLY A 43 -4.99 -5.15 13.20
N LEU A 44 -4.61 -4.71 11.98
CA LEU A 44 -5.54 -4.12 11.02
C LEU A 44 -5.88 -5.09 9.90
N GLU A 45 -7.14 -5.06 9.50
CA GLU A 45 -7.66 -5.84 8.38
C GLU A 45 -8.81 -5.07 7.74
N ALA A 46 -8.87 -5.06 6.41
CA ALA A 46 -9.89 -4.31 5.69
C ALA A 46 -10.17 -4.96 4.34
N THR A 47 -11.43 -4.95 3.91
CA THR A 47 -11.88 -5.50 2.63
C THR A 47 -12.69 -4.46 1.88
N GLY A 48 -12.31 -4.19 0.63
CA GLY A 48 -12.99 -3.25 -0.24
C GLY A 48 -12.58 -1.80 0.03
N ALA A 49 -12.92 -0.92 -0.91
CA ALA A 49 -12.46 0.47 -0.89
C ALA A 49 -12.89 1.23 0.36
N ASP A 50 -14.15 1.03 0.81
CA ASP A 50 -14.66 1.79 1.95
C ASP A 50 -13.93 1.44 3.24
N GLU A 51 -13.73 0.14 3.52
CA GLU A 51 -12.99 -0.29 4.71
C GLU A 51 -11.52 0.11 4.62
N ILE A 52 -10.91 0.00 3.44
CA ILE A 52 -9.52 0.42 3.24
C ILE A 52 -9.39 1.91 3.56
N ARG A 53 -10.31 2.75 3.07
CA ARG A 53 -10.31 4.17 3.38
C ARG A 53 -10.45 4.43 4.88
N ASP A 54 -11.43 3.80 5.51
CA ASP A 54 -11.77 4.11 6.91
C ASP A 54 -10.77 3.52 7.90
N ILE A 55 -10.32 2.28 7.67
CA ILE A 55 -9.45 1.58 8.61
C ILE A 55 -7.98 1.85 8.33
N ILE A 56 -7.54 1.62 7.08
CA ILE A 56 -6.11 1.70 6.74
C ILE A 56 -5.66 3.15 6.60
N PHE A 57 -6.34 3.93 5.77
CA PHE A 57 -5.97 5.33 5.56
C PHE A 57 -6.36 6.20 6.74
N GLY A 58 -7.38 5.79 7.52
CA GLY A 58 -7.68 6.41 8.81
C GLY A 58 -6.53 6.29 9.78
N PHE A 59 -5.91 5.11 9.84
CA PHE A 59 -4.70 4.89 10.66
C PHE A 59 -3.55 5.78 10.16
N CYS A 60 -3.34 5.84 8.84
CA CYS A 60 -2.28 6.69 8.27
C CYS A 60 -2.47 8.15 8.62
N THR A 61 -3.71 8.64 8.53
CA THR A 61 -4.05 10.03 8.85
C THR A 61 -3.84 10.33 10.33
N GLU A 62 -4.34 9.46 11.20
CA GLU A 62 -4.25 9.63 12.65
C GLU A 62 -2.80 9.68 13.12
N ASN A 63 -1.93 8.88 12.52
CA ASN A 63 -0.52 8.80 12.89
C ASN A 63 0.37 9.71 12.05
N GLU A 64 -0.19 10.48 11.14
CA GLU A 64 0.55 11.33 10.19
C GLU A 64 1.70 10.57 9.54
N LEU A 65 1.35 9.39 9.00
CA LEU A 65 2.32 8.44 8.49
C LEU A 65 3.03 8.97 7.26
N GLN A 66 4.35 8.89 7.27
CA GLN A 66 5.20 9.17 6.12
C GLN A 66 5.83 7.87 5.64
N GLN A 67 5.99 7.74 4.33
CA GLN A 67 6.58 6.56 3.72
C GLN A 67 7.74 6.95 2.83
N GLU A 68 8.80 6.14 2.88
CA GLU A 68 9.91 6.22 1.95
C GLU A 68 10.06 4.87 1.28
N LEU A 69 9.93 4.84 -0.03
CA LEU A 69 10.13 3.60 -0.80
C LEU A 69 11.63 3.40 -1.00
N THR A 70 12.17 2.33 -0.44
CA THR A 70 13.60 2.00 -0.57
C THR A 70 13.85 1.05 -1.72
N ASP A 71 12.92 0.16 -2.04
CA ASP A 71 13.04 -0.75 -3.17
C ASP A 71 11.67 -1.28 -3.57
N ILE A 72 11.55 -1.71 -4.83
CA ILE A 72 10.35 -2.35 -5.35
C ILE A 72 10.77 -3.49 -6.28
N ILE A 73 10.17 -4.65 -6.09
CA ILE A 73 10.47 -5.86 -6.85
C ILE A 73 9.17 -6.44 -7.36
N GLU A 74 9.12 -6.75 -8.65
CA GLU A 74 7.99 -7.46 -9.24
C GLU A 74 8.42 -8.87 -9.62
N HIS A 75 7.66 -9.88 -9.16
CA HIS A 75 7.94 -11.28 -9.49
C HIS A 75 6.60 -12.01 -9.69
N GLY A 76 6.37 -12.47 -10.90
CA GLY A 76 5.09 -13.10 -11.25
C GLY A 76 3.94 -12.13 -11.03
N GLN A 77 2.96 -12.53 -10.23
CA GLN A 77 1.81 -11.68 -9.90
C GLN A 77 2.01 -10.88 -8.61
N TYR A 78 3.21 -10.90 -8.04
CA TYR A 78 3.50 -10.20 -6.79
C TYR A 78 4.32 -8.95 -7.05
N VAL A 79 3.94 -7.87 -6.38
CA VAL A 79 4.72 -6.63 -6.31
C VAL A 79 5.07 -6.41 -4.85
N THR A 80 6.36 -6.34 -4.54
CA THR A 80 6.86 -6.19 -3.18
C THR A 80 7.54 -4.84 -3.03
N CYS A 81 7.09 -4.06 -2.06
CA CYS A 81 7.66 -2.75 -1.74
C CYS A 81 8.35 -2.81 -0.39
N MET A 82 9.58 -2.34 -0.33
CA MET A 82 10.32 -2.19 0.92
C MET A 82 10.26 -0.72 1.32
N LEU A 83 9.79 -0.46 2.53
CA LEU A 83 9.45 0.88 2.98
C LEU A 83 10.08 1.21 4.33
N ASN A 84 10.43 2.47 4.50
CA ASN A 84 10.65 3.04 5.83
C ASN A 84 9.44 3.90 6.15
N LEU A 85 8.84 3.65 7.31
CA LEU A 85 7.69 4.39 7.79
C LEU A 85 8.12 5.30 8.94
N LYS A 86 7.51 6.48 9.01
CA LYS A 86 7.74 7.41 10.11
C LYS A 86 6.40 7.96 10.58
N THR A 87 6.19 7.95 11.89
CA THR A 87 4.97 8.47 12.50
C THR A 87 5.21 9.87 13.05
N LYS A 88 4.13 10.56 13.44
CA LYS A 88 4.22 11.90 14.04
C LYS A 88 5.02 11.93 15.34
N SER A 89 5.11 10.79 16.04
CA SER A 89 5.90 10.69 17.27
C SER A 89 7.40 10.56 17.00
N GLY A 90 7.80 10.44 15.74
CA GLY A 90 9.20 10.29 15.34
C GLY A 90 9.68 8.85 15.30
N GLU A 91 8.80 7.89 15.55
CA GLU A 91 9.15 6.47 15.42
C GLU A 91 9.42 6.13 13.95
N SER A 92 10.47 5.35 13.72
CA SER A 92 10.81 4.82 12.40
C SER A 92 10.68 3.32 12.40
N LEU A 93 9.97 2.79 11.40
CA LEU A 93 9.71 1.37 11.25
C LEU A 93 10.05 0.93 9.84
N GLN A 94 10.60 -0.27 9.70
CA GLN A 94 10.74 -0.89 8.38
C GLN A 94 9.49 -1.72 8.12
N CYS A 95 9.00 -1.66 6.89
CA CYS A 95 7.80 -2.36 6.49
C CYS A 95 8.01 -2.96 5.10
N VAL A 96 7.47 -4.15 4.90
CA VAL A 96 7.41 -4.78 3.59
C VAL A 96 5.94 -4.94 3.23
N GLU A 97 5.53 -4.35 2.10
CA GLU A 97 4.19 -4.53 1.59
C GLU A 97 4.22 -5.39 0.35
N VAL A 98 3.39 -6.42 0.33
CA VAL A 98 3.27 -7.35 -0.78
C VAL A 98 1.88 -7.20 -1.39
N PHE A 99 1.84 -6.95 -2.70
CA PHE A 99 0.61 -6.79 -3.48
C PHE A 99 0.48 -7.98 -4.40
N LEU A 100 -0.63 -8.71 -4.28
CA LEU A 100 -0.96 -9.79 -5.21
C LEU A 100 -1.90 -9.24 -6.28
N LEU A 101 -1.49 -9.36 -7.54
CA LEU A 101 -2.29 -8.92 -8.67
C LEU A 101 -3.06 -10.11 -9.26
N ASP A 102 -4.25 -9.84 -9.80
CA ASP A 102 -4.99 -10.85 -10.54
C ASP A 102 -4.49 -10.94 -11.99
N ASP A 103 -5.12 -11.78 -12.81
CA ASP A 103 -4.69 -12.00 -14.19
C ASP A 103 -4.86 -10.76 -15.08
N GLU A 104 -5.65 -9.78 -14.63
CA GLU A 104 -5.86 -8.53 -15.36
C GLU A 104 -5.00 -7.38 -14.81
N GLY A 105 -4.10 -7.69 -13.88
CA GLY A 105 -3.20 -6.69 -13.29
C GLY A 105 -3.85 -5.80 -12.24
N ARG A 106 -4.95 -6.25 -11.63
CA ARG A 106 -5.61 -5.50 -10.55
C ARG A 106 -5.16 -6.05 -9.20
N VAL A 107 -4.95 -5.16 -8.24
CA VAL A 107 -4.58 -5.57 -6.88
C VAL A 107 -5.77 -6.30 -6.24
N ASP A 108 -5.54 -7.52 -5.79
CA ASP A 108 -6.55 -8.37 -5.17
C ASP A 108 -6.28 -8.58 -3.68
N LYS A 109 -5.03 -8.56 -3.26
CA LYS A 109 -4.66 -8.75 -1.85
C LYS A 109 -3.39 -8.00 -1.53
N ILE A 110 -3.31 -7.49 -0.29
CA ILE A 110 -2.16 -6.74 0.19
C ILE A 110 -1.80 -7.24 1.58
N TRP A 111 -0.50 -7.43 1.82
CA TRP A 111 0.03 -7.71 3.15
C TRP A 111 1.01 -6.60 3.51
N ALA A 112 0.83 -6.00 4.67
CA ALA A 112 1.78 -5.05 5.25
C ALA A 112 2.44 -5.71 6.47
N LEU A 113 3.71 -5.97 6.37
CA LEU A 113 4.45 -6.79 7.35
C LEU A 113 5.54 -6.01 8.10
#